data_e674deabefc0bf1135f7ab83b78de191
#
_entry.id   e674deabefc0bf1135f7ab83b78de191
#
_cell.length_a   1.000
_cell.length_b   1.000
_cell.length_c   1.000
_cell.angle_alpha   90.00
_cell.angle_beta   90.00
_cell.angle_gamma   90.00
#
_symmetry.space_group_name_H-M   'P 1'
#
loop_
_entity.id
_entity.type
_entity.pdbx_description
1 polymer ?
#
loop_
_entity_poly.entity_id
_entity_poly.type
_entity_poly.pdbx_seq_one_letter_code
_entity_poly.pdbx_strand_id
1 'polypeptide(L)'
;MKHLLKGIAVGLAALAVSTGAAMAEPLKVGFLYLTTPGDHGWTYAHEVARKEVQAHFGDKIETTFVENVPEGPDAERIVRELARQGNKVIFGTSFGYMDPMLKVSKDFPDVKFEHITGYKRSSNMATGNIRFYEGRYVQGIVAGMMTKTNKIGYIAPFPIPEAYQGLNAFAIGMREVNPDAEIMVIWANTWEDPVKEADAAKVLVAQGADVMAQHTDTPAMLQIAEKAGLHGFGQASDMKKFAPNAQLFSSVNDWSHYYIEKIQQVMDGTWSTGEGPDHWAGNTWKGMADDYLVLSAFENMPADVKAAAEKAAAKIEGGYNIFTGPIKDNKGNVVVKAGEALNDGTLWSDIFFYAEGIQGEMPG
;
A
#
# COMPACT_ATOMS: atom_id res chain seq x y z
N MET A 1 66.71 68.00 31.94
CA MET A 1 65.26 68.27 31.87
C MET A 1 64.62 67.06 31.16
N LYS A 2 63.85 66.34 31.91
CA LYS A 2 63.28 65.01 31.53
C LYS A 2 61.90 65.21 30.94
N HIS A 3 61.66 64.72 29.75
CA HIS A 3 60.31 64.61 29.20
C HIS A 3 59.92 63.16 29.17
N LEU A 4 58.87 62.83 29.93
CA LEU A 4 58.17 61.58 30.00
C LEU A 4 57.18 61.47 28.80
N LEU A 5 57.36 60.49 27.96
CA LEU A 5 56.35 60.12 26.97
C LEU A 5 55.49 58.97 27.55
N LYS A 6 54.22 59.24 27.74
CA LYS A 6 53.19 58.22 28.09
C LYS A 6 52.65 57.60 26.81
N GLY A 7 52.89 56.29 26.61
CA GLY A 7 52.29 55.54 25.57
C GLY A 7 50.86 55.08 25.97
N ILE A 8 49.90 55.39 25.12
CA ILE A 8 48.48 54.86 25.24
C ILE A 8 48.40 53.58 24.45
N ALA A 9 48.22 52.48 25.15
CA ALA A 9 47.87 51.17 24.52
C ALA A 9 46.37 51.15 24.26
N VAL A 10 45.98 51.17 22.97
CA VAL A 10 44.61 50.95 22.54
C VAL A 10 44.40 49.40 22.36
N GLY A 11 43.69 48.80 23.31
CA GLY A 11 43.29 47.39 23.21
C GLY A 11 42.16 47.29 22.24
N LEU A 12 42.35 46.62 21.08
CA LEU A 12 41.25 46.10 20.20
C LEU A 12 40.64 44.87 20.85
N ALA A 13 39.43 45.02 21.39
CA ALA A 13 38.61 43.92 21.77
C ALA A 13 37.93 43.37 20.48
N ALA A 14 38.41 42.22 19.99
CA ALA A 14 37.76 41.51 18.92
C ALA A 14 36.47 40.87 19.47
N LEU A 15 35.31 41.41 19.12
CA LEU A 15 34.01 40.72 19.31
C LEU A 15 33.97 39.57 18.35
N ALA A 16 34.12 38.33 18.86
CA ALA A 16 33.80 37.12 18.16
C ALA A 16 32.26 37.02 18.12
N VAL A 17 31.66 37.44 17.01
CA VAL A 17 30.24 37.14 16.72
C VAL A 17 30.18 35.66 16.33
N SER A 18 29.83 34.80 17.29
CA SER A 18 29.45 33.45 17.00
C SER A 18 28.09 33.48 16.27
N THR A 19 28.12 33.42 14.95
CA THR A 19 26.92 33.09 14.15
C THR A 19 26.58 31.64 14.43
N GLY A 20 25.82 31.40 15.49
CA GLY A 20 25.10 30.14 15.65
C GLY A 20 24.22 30.03 14.43
N ALA A 21 24.49 29.04 13.55
CA ALA A 21 23.55 28.68 12.51
C ALA A 21 22.26 28.33 13.22
N ALA A 22 21.23 29.17 13.08
CA ALA A 22 19.88 28.80 13.52
C ALA A 22 19.52 27.55 12.75
N MET A 23 19.43 26.41 13.43
CA MET A 23 18.89 25.19 12.83
C MET A 23 17.48 25.55 12.37
N ALA A 24 17.19 25.28 11.10
CA ALA A 24 15.83 25.46 10.60
C ALA A 24 14.90 24.52 11.40
N GLU A 25 13.70 25.00 11.73
CA GLU A 25 12.70 24.16 12.41
C GLU A 25 12.44 22.90 11.57
N PRO A 26 12.31 21.71 12.20
CA PRO A 26 12.04 20.49 11.48
C PRO A 26 10.72 20.57 10.72
N LEU A 27 10.69 19.99 9.53
CA LEU A 27 9.45 19.84 8.76
C LEU A 27 8.52 18.89 9.51
N LYS A 28 7.34 19.37 9.92
CA LYS A 28 6.34 18.55 10.60
C LYS A 28 5.54 17.74 9.61
N VAL A 29 5.46 16.42 9.86
CA VAL A 29 4.79 15.44 9.01
C VAL A 29 3.79 14.65 9.85
N GLY A 30 2.51 14.68 9.47
CA GLY A 30 1.42 14.00 10.16
C GLY A 30 0.93 12.76 9.41
N PHE A 31 0.55 11.72 10.15
CA PHE A 31 -0.02 10.49 9.59
C PHE A 31 -1.36 10.18 10.25
N LEU A 32 -2.33 9.74 9.45
CA LEU A 32 -3.59 9.18 9.93
C LEU A 32 -3.60 7.68 9.68
N TYR A 33 -3.86 6.91 10.73
CA TYR A 33 -3.98 5.46 10.69
C TYR A 33 -5.39 5.01 11.02
N LEU A 34 -5.90 4.05 10.23
CA LEU A 34 -7.24 3.50 10.40
C LEU A 34 -7.37 2.71 11.72
N THR A 35 -6.34 1.95 12.06
CA THR A 35 -6.28 1.09 13.23
C THR A 35 -5.00 1.34 14.04
N THR A 36 -4.83 0.63 15.16
CA THR A 36 -3.56 0.60 15.88
C THR A 36 -2.51 -0.12 15.02
N PRO A 37 -1.26 0.37 14.94
CA PRO A 37 -0.22 -0.23 14.10
C PRO A 37 0.02 -1.72 14.34
N GLY A 38 -0.10 -2.21 15.58
CA GLY A 38 0.09 -3.62 15.89
C GLY A 38 1.45 -4.17 15.42
N ASP A 39 1.45 -5.37 14.87
CA ASP A 39 2.63 -6.09 14.41
C ASP A 39 2.41 -6.84 13.08
N HIS A 40 1.35 -6.49 12.34
CA HIS A 40 0.96 -7.05 11.04
C HIS A 40 0.02 -6.10 10.29
N GLY A 41 -0.21 -6.40 9.01
CA GLY A 41 -1.23 -5.77 8.17
C GLY A 41 -0.87 -4.36 7.70
N TRP A 42 -1.91 -3.65 7.25
CA TRP A 42 -1.83 -2.36 6.58
C TRP A 42 -1.21 -1.26 7.45
N THR A 43 -1.81 -0.98 8.60
CA THR A 43 -1.34 0.10 9.48
C THR A 43 0.06 -0.16 10.02
N TYR A 44 0.42 -1.43 10.27
CA TYR A 44 1.78 -1.80 10.65
C TYR A 44 2.80 -1.46 9.55
N ALA A 45 2.50 -1.76 8.28
CA ALA A 45 3.38 -1.43 7.16
C ALA A 45 3.64 0.09 7.05
N HIS A 46 2.60 0.91 7.25
CA HIS A 46 2.73 2.36 7.28
C HIS A 46 3.56 2.86 8.47
N GLU A 47 3.40 2.27 9.65
CA GLU A 47 4.17 2.65 10.84
C GLU A 47 5.65 2.25 10.71
N VAL A 48 5.96 1.11 10.10
CA VAL A 48 7.35 0.73 9.77
C VAL A 48 7.95 1.79 8.86
N ALA A 49 7.28 2.13 7.77
CA ALA A 49 7.73 3.15 6.83
C ALA A 49 7.89 4.53 7.48
N ARG A 50 6.97 4.95 8.35
CA ARG A 50 7.11 6.23 9.09
C ARG A 50 8.39 6.25 9.96
N LYS A 51 8.70 5.15 10.65
CA LYS A 51 9.93 5.04 11.44
C LYS A 51 11.18 5.09 10.57
N GLU A 52 11.17 4.44 9.42
CA GLU A 52 12.28 4.49 8.46
C GLU A 52 12.49 5.89 7.90
N VAL A 53 11.41 6.59 7.56
CA VAL A 53 11.42 7.99 7.13
C VAL A 53 12.01 8.91 8.22
N GLN A 54 11.58 8.75 9.47
CA GLN A 54 12.16 9.53 10.59
C GLN A 54 13.65 9.24 10.74
N ALA A 55 14.07 7.99 10.59
CA ALA A 55 15.50 7.62 10.65
C ALA A 55 16.29 8.17 9.46
N HIS A 56 15.70 8.18 8.24
CA HIS A 56 16.33 8.68 7.02
C HIS A 56 16.62 10.19 7.09
N PHE A 57 15.65 10.97 7.53
CA PHE A 57 15.78 12.43 7.58
C PHE A 57 16.35 12.98 8.89
N GLY A 58 16.35 12.18 9.98
CA GLY A 58 16.82 12.57 11.30
C GLY A 58 16.10 13.81 11.82
N ASP A 59 16.88 14.77 12.32
CA ASP A 59 16.37 16.03 12.91
C ASP A 59 15.82 17.03 11.88
N LYS A 60 15.84 16.71 10.58
CA LYS A 60 15.26 17.58 9.55
C LYS A 60 13.74 17.52 9.52
N ILE A 61 13.15 16.45 10.04
CA ILE A 61 11.70 16.27 10.12
C ILE A 61 11.28 15.88 11.54
N GLU A 62 9.99 16.11 11.84
CA GLU A 62 9.31 15.62 13.03
C GLU A 62 8.05 14.90 12.59
N THR A 63 7.96 13.57 12.81
CA THR A 63 6.79 12.78 12.43
C THR A 63 5.86 12.55 13.61
N THR A 64 4.55 12.74 13.39
CA THR A 64 3.48 12.43 14.34
C THR A 64 2.44 11.54 13.68
N PHE A 65 1.69 10.76 14.46
CA PHE A 65 0.57 9.99 13.93
C PHE A 65 -0.63 10.01 14.88
N VAL A 66 -1.80 9.76 14.32
CA VAL A 66 -3.03 9.52 15.06
C VAL A 66 -3.60 8.20 14.59
N GLU A 67 -3.79 7.27 15.51
CA GLU A 67 -4.32 5.93 15.26
C GLU A 67 -5.80 5.81 15.60
N ASN A 68 -6.43 4.72 15.12
CA ASN A 68 -7.85 4.43 15.34
C ASN A 68 -8.75 5.58 14.86
N VAL A 69 -8.43 6.14 13.70
CA VAL A 69 -9.23 7.21 13.10
C VAL A 69 -10.30 6.59 12.20
N PRO A 70 -11.59 6.62 12.59
CA PRO A 70 -12.65 6.12 11.71
C PRO A 70 -12.72 6.94 10.42
N GLU A 71 -13.10 6.27 9.32
CA GLU A 71 -13.38 6.93 8.06
C GLU A 71 -14.61 7.87 8.18
N GLY A 72 -14.61 8.96 7.41
CA GLY A 72 -15.69 9.93 7.42
C GLY A 72 -15.44 11.17 8.31
N PRO A 73 -16.42 11.65 9.10
CA PRO A 73 -16.33 12.93 9.83
C PRO A 73 -15.19 13.02 10.83
N ASP A 74 -14.82 11.92 11.47
CA ASP A 74 -13.70 11.90 12.42
C ASP A 74 -12.38 12.12 11.70
N ALA A 75 -12.19 11.51 10.51
CA ALA A 75 -11.02 11.75 9.69
C ALA A 75 -10.88 13.23 9.31
N GLU A 76 -11.98 13.91 8.90
CA GLU A 76 -11.97 15.35 8.62
C GLU A 76 -11.48 16.15 9.83
N ARG A 77 -12.02 15.85 11.02
CA ARG A 77 -11.64 16.53 12.26
C ARG A 77 -10.14 16.37 12.58
N ILE A 78 -9.61 15.14 12.45
CA ILE A 78 -8.20 14.83 12.75
C ILE A 78 -7.25 15.45 11.70
N VAL A 79 -7.58 15.37 10.42
CA VAL A 79 -6.79 16.03 9.35
C VAL A 79 -6.69 17.53 9.60
N ARG A 80 -7.80 18.17 9.96
CA ARG A 80 -7.85 19.60 10.30
C ARG A 80 -7.02 19.92 11.54
N GLU A 81 -7.05 19.05 12.54
CA GLU A 81 -6.24 19.19 13.77
C GLU A 81 -4.75 19.11 13.45
N LEU A 82 -4.30 18.11 12.69
CA LEU A 82 -2.91 17.98 12.27
C LEU A 82 -2.43 19.19 11.46
N ALA A 83 -3.27 19.72 10.56
CA ALA A 83 -2.94 20.92 9.80
C ALA A 83 -2.77 22.17 10.73
N ARG A 84 -3.65 22.33 11.74
CA ARG A 84 -3.54 23.41 12.75
C ARG A 84 -2.33 23.29 13.65
N GLN A 85 -1.85 22.07 13.92
CA GLN A 85 -0.64 21.81 14.70
C GLN A 85 0.64 22.13 13.91
N GLY A 86 0.50 22.58 12.67
CA GLY A 86 1.61 23.04 11.83
C GLY A 86 2.25 21.98 10.98
N ASN A 87 1.64 20.78 10.86
CA ASN A 87 2.10 19.78 9.90
C ASN A 87 2.04 20.37 8.49
N LYS A 88 3.12 20.23 7.74
CA LYS A 88 3.27 20.71 6.36
C LYS A 88 3.00 19.64 5.33
N VAL A 89 3.12 18.38 5.74
CA VAL A 89 2.76 17.19 4.95
C VAL A 89 1.85 16.32 5.82
N ILE A 90 0.74 15.86 5.26
CA ILE A 90 -0.20 14.99 5.96
C ILE A 90 -0.53 13.80 5.06
N PHE A 91 -0.18 12.60 5.53
CA PHE A 91 -0.50 11.33 4.88
C PHE A 91 -1.77 10.72 5.48
N GLY A 92 -2.77 10.46 4.65
CA GLY A 92 -3.98 9.75 5.06
C GLY A 92 -3.98 8.34 4.47
N THR A 93 -3.88 7.35 5.33
CA THR A 93 -3.56 5.96 4.96
C THR A 93 -4.78 5.05 4.89
N SER A 94 -5.92 5.55 4.42
CA SER A 94 -7.09 4.72 4.15
C SER A 94 -7.93 5.31 3.02
N PHE A 95 -8.56 4.44 2.23
CA PHE A 95 -9.41 4.82 1.09
C PHE A 95 -10.51 5.81 1.49
N GLY A 96 -11.19 5.59 2.61
CA GLY A 96 -12.28 6.45 3.06
C GLY A 96 -11.86 7.81 3.62
N TYR A 97 -10.56 8.10 3.70
CA TYR A 97 -10.06 9.45 4.03
C TYR A 97 -10.08 10.42 2.86
N MET A 98 -10.42 9.96 1.65
CA MET A 98 -10.37 10.73 0.41
C MET A 98 -11.19 12.02 0.47
N ASP A 99 -12.49 11.92 0.75
CA ASP A 99 -13.38 13.09 0.80
C ASP A 99 -13.12 14.00 2.01
N PRO A 100 -12.87 13.48 3.22
CA PRO A 100 -12.39 14.27 4.34
C PRO A 100 -11.14 15.09 4.03
N MET A 101 -10.10 14.47 3.48
CA MET A 101 -8.86 15.17 3.13
C MET A 101 -9.06 16.20 2.02
N LEU A 102 -9.80 15.85 0.96
CA LEU A 102 -10.12 16.76 -0.13
C LEU A 102 -10.87 18.00 0.34
N LYS A 103 -11.75 17.85 1.34
CA LYS A 103 -12.47 18.97 1.94
C LYS A 103 -11.52 19.87 2.74
N VAL A 104 -10.68 19.28 3.60
CA VAL A 104 -9.74 20.03 4.44
C VAL A 104 -8.64 20.69 3.63
N SER A 105 -8.19 20.08 2.52
CA SER A 105 -7.12 20.64 1.69
C SER A 105 -7.43 22.04 1.16
N LYS A 106 -8.72 22.36 0.94
CA LYS A 106 -9.16 23.66 0.47
C LYS A 106 -9.00 24.77 1.52
N ASP A 107 -9.03 24.42 2.81
CA ASP A 107 -8.91 25.35 3.93
C ASP A 107 -7.44 25.58 4.36
N PHE A 108 -6.51 24.71 3.91
CA PHE A 108 -5.09 24.76 4.26
C PHE A 108 -4.19 24.68 3.00
N PRO A 109 -4.19 25.71 2.15
CA PRO A 109 -3.50 25.68 0.84
C PRO A 109 -1.97 25.49 0.94
N ASP A 110 -1.37 25.84 2.08
CA ASP A 110 0.08 25.72 2.33
C ASP A 110 0.50 24.32 2.84
N VAL A 111 -0.47 23.46 3.17
CA VAL A 111 -0.23 22.07 3.58
C VAL A 111 -0.31 21.15 2.37
N LYS A 112 0.59 20.19 2.27
CA LYS A 112 0.59 19.14 1.24
C LYS A 112 -0.09 17.90 1.80
N PHE A 113 -1.09 17.42 1.08
CA PHE A 113 -1.86 16.24 1.45
C PHE A 113 -1.53 15.10 0.51
N GLU A 114 -1.21 13.94 1.06
CA GLU A 114 -0.96 12.71 0.33
C GLU A 114 -2.00 11.67 0.75
N HIS A 115 -2.93 11.40 -0.14
CA HIS A 115 -3.98 10.41 0.12
C HIS A 115 -3.59 9.06 -0.48
N ILE A 116 -3.53 8.04 0.36
CA ILE A 116 -3.17 6.68 -0.05
C ILE A 116 -4.42 5.95 -0.56
N THR A 117 -4.29 5.32 -1.72
CA THR A 117 -5.30 4.52 -2.45
C THR A 117 -6.49 5.30 -3.04
N GLY A 118 -6.52 6.63 -2.93
CA GLY A 118 -7.58 7.45 -3.49
C GLY A 118 -7.39 7.83 -4.95
N TYR A 119 -8.40 8.48 -5.52
CA TYR A 119 -8.39 8.96 -6.92
C TYR A 119 -8.76 10.44 -7.06
N LYS A 120 -9.24 11.11 -5.99
CA LYS A 120 -9.55 12.54 -6.03
C LYS A 120 -8.34 13.36 -5.61
N ARG A 121 -8.14 14.51 -6.27
CA ARG A 121 -7.02 15.42 -6.06
C ARG A 121 -7.47 16.87 -5.97
N SER A 122 -6.60 17.73 -5.46
CA SER A 122 -6.73 19.19 -5.50
C SER A 122 -5.37 19.82 -5.81
N SER A 123 -5.28 21.15 -5.82
CA SER A 123 -4.00 21.86 -6.04
C SER A 123 -2.91 21.54 -5.01
N ASN A 124 -3.28 21.01 -3.85
CA ASN A 124 -2.39 20.66 -2.75
C ASN A 124 -2.67 19.27 -2.14
N MET A 125 -3.42 18.43 -2.84
CA MET A 125 -3.66 17.04 -2.47
C MET A 125 -3.36 16.13 -3.66
N ALA A 126 -2.35 15.29 -3.51
CA ALA A 126 -1.97 14.21 -4.43
C ALA A 126 -2.47 12.86 -3.93
N THR A 127 -2.30 11.82 -4.74
CA THR A 127 -2.64 10.44 -4.40
C THR A 127 -1.48 9.51 -4.69
N GLY A 128 -1.35 8.46 -3.88
CA GLY A 128 -0.36 7.42 -4.07
C GLY A 128 -0.95 6.03 -3.83
N ASN A 129 -0.42 5.06 -4.55
CA ASN A 129 -0.80 3.66 -4.37
C ASN A 129 0.36 2.73 -4.76
N ILE A 130 0.24 1.47 -4.34
CA ILE A 130 1.10 0.37 -4.77
C ILE A 130 0.32 -0.49 -5.75
N ARG A 131 1.01 -1.07 -6.74
CA ARG A 131 0.44 -2.05 -7.68
C ARG A 131 0.25 -3.40 -7.00
N PHE A 132 -0.62 -3.48 -5.97
CA PHE A 132 -0.85 -4.69 -5.16
C PHE A 132 -1.19 -5.91 -6.02
N TYR A 133 -1.86 -5.69 -7.14
CA TYR A 133 -2.26 -6.74 -8.07
C TYR A 133 -1.07 -7.53 -8.64
N GLU A 134 0.13 -6.95 -8.66
CA GLU A 134 1.34 -7.63 -9.11
C GLU A 134 1.69 -8.82 -8.20
N GLY A 135 1.68 -8.61 -6.89
CA GLY A 135 1.85 -9.70 -5.92
C GLY A 135 0.73 -10.74 -5.98
N ARG A 136 -0.52 -10.29 -6.25
CA ARG A 136 -1.67 -11.19 -6.40
C ARG A 136 -1.54 -12.12 -7.61
N TYR A 137 -0.98 -11.64 -8.71
CA TYR A 137 -0.71 -12.49 -9.87
C TYR A 137 0.27 -13.63 -9.53
N VAL A 138 1.35 -13.32 -8.81
CA VAL A 138 2.31 -14.35 -8.36
C VAL A 138 1.64 -15.32 -7.38
N GLN A 139 0.81 -14.82 -6.44
CA GLN A 139 0.01 -15.64 -5.54
C GLN A 139 -0.93 -16.58 -6.34
N GLY A 140 -1.55 -16.08 -7.39
CA GLY A 140 -2.41 -16.87 -8.28
C GLY A 140 -1.68 -18.05 -8.94
N ILE A 141 -0.48 -17.81 -9.51
CA ILE A 141 0.35 -18.87 -10.08
C ILE A 141 0.69 -19.93 -9.03
N VAL A 142 1.14 -19.52 -7.85
CA VAL A 142 1.47 -20.46 -6.77
C VAL A 142 0.22 -21.22 -6.32
N ALA A 143 -0.91 -20.56 -6.16
CA ALA A 143 -2.15 -21.18 -5.76
C ALA A 143 -2.63 -22.22 -6.77
N GLY A 144 -2.57 -21.90 -8.08
CA GLY A 144 -2.94 -22.80 -9.15
C GLY A 144 -2.10 -24.08 -9.21
N MET A 145 -0.79 -23.98 -8.86
CA MET A 145 0.12 -25.13 -8.79
C MET A 145 0.00 -25.92 -7.48
N MET A 146 -0.39 -25.27 -6.38
CA MET A 146 -0.49 -25.89 -5.04
C MET A 146 -1.82 -26.59 -4.78
N THR A 147 -2.92 -26.11 -5.37
CA THR A 147 -4.25 -26.69 -5.12
C THR A 147 -4.37 -28.12 -5.59
N LYS A 148 -5.03 -28.95 -4.80
CA LYS A 148 -5.37 -30.35 -5.10
C LYS A 148 -6.87 -30.50 -5.36
N THR A 149 -7.67 -29.59 -4.84
CA THR A 149 -9.12 -29.60 -4.97
C THR A 149 -9.63 -28.76 -6.13
N ASN A 150 -8.75 -27.98 -6.77
CA ASN A 150 -9.08 -26.90 -7.71
C ASN A 150 -10.01 -25.84 -7.11
N LYS A 151 -10.06 -25.72 -5.78
CA LYS A 151 -10.88 -24.72 -5.07
C LYS A 151 -9.99 -23.83 -4.22
N ILE A 152 -9.98 -22.55 -4.54
CA ILE A 152 -9.20 -21.54 -3.84
C ILE A 152 -10.16 -20.60 -3.15
N GLY A 153 -9.91 -20.31 -1.87
CA GLY A 153 -10.68 -19.34 -1.10
C GLY A 153 -10.04 -17.96 -1.17
N TYR A 154 -10.85 -16.94 -1.40
CA TYR A 154 -10.39 -15.54 -1.40
C TYR A 154 -11.29 -14.68 -0.51
N ILE A 155 -10.71 -13.97 0.46
CA ILE A 155 -11.41 -13.00 1.30
C ILE A 155 -11.12 -11.60 0.78
N ALA A 156 -12.16 -10.93 0.29
CA ALA A 156 -12.09 -9.57 -0.23
C ALA A 156 -12.71 -8.56 0.75
N PRO A 157 -12.21 -7.31 0.84
CA PRO A 157 -12.74 -6.32 1.78
C PRO A 157 -14.03 -5.67 1.29
N PHE A 158 -13.94 -4.74 0.37
CA PHE A 158 -15.04 -3.98 -0.23
C PHE A 158 -14.97 -4.09 -1.76
N PRO A 159 -16.12 -4.04 -2.47
CA PRO A 159 -16.17 -4.14 -3.93
C PRO A 159 -15.76 -2.84 -4.63
N ILE A 160 -14.49 -2.49 -4.50
CA ILE A 160 -13.86 -1.30 -5.09
C ILE A 160 -12.83 -1.71 -6.16
N PRO A 161 -12.43 -0.81 -7.07
CA PRO A 161 -11.50 -1.14 -8.15
C PRO A 161 -10.21 -1.83 -7.68
N GLU A 162 -9.60 -1.37 -6.60
CA GLU A 162 -8.39 -1.97 -6.04
C GLU A 162 -8.56 -3.45 -5.69
N ALA A 163 -9.69 -3.82 -5.08
CA ALA A 163 -9.99 -5.20 -4.74
C ALA A 163 -10.23 -6.07 -5.99
N TYR A 164 -10.93 -5.51 -7.00
CA TYR A 164 -11.12 -6.20 -8.29
C TYR A 164 -9.81 -6.37 -9.06
N GLN A 165 -8.90 -5.38 -9.05
CA GLN A 165 -7.56 -5.53 -9.64
C GLN A 165 -6.85 -6.76 -9.07
N GLY A 166 -6.76 -6.82 -7.74
CA GLY A 166 -6.07 -7.90 -7.04
C GLY A 166 -6.69 -9.27 -7.31
N LEU A 167 -8.02 -9.37 -7.20
CA LEU A 167 -8.76 -10.61 -7.42
C LEU A 167 -8.62 -11.10 -8.88
N ASN A 168 -8.75 -10.20 -9.86
CA ASN A 168 -8.62 -10.53 -11.26
C ASN A 168 -7.18 -10.92 -11.63
N ALA A 169 -6.17 -10.22 -11.12
CA ALA A 169 -4.77 -10.57 -11.35
C ALA A 169 -4.43 -11.96 -10.77
N PHE A 170 -4.96 -12.25 -9.58
CA PHE A 170 -4.84 -13.58 -8.98
C PHE A 170 -5.48 -14.65 -9.87
N ALA A 171 -6.70 -14.42 -10.38
CA ALA A 171 -7.38 -15.35 -11.28
C ALA A 171 -6.61 -15.57 -12.58
N ILE A 172 -6.07 -14.50 -13.19
CA ILE A 172 -5.25 -14.57 -14.40
C ILE A 172 -4.02 -15.45 -14.15
N GLY A 173 -3.27 -15.19 -13.09
CA GLY A 173 -2.07 -15.98 -12.74
C GLY A 173 -2.41 -17.45 -12.46
N MET A 174 -3.48 -17.71 -11.71
CA MET A 174 -3.96 -19.06 -11.41
C MET A 174 -4.29 -19.84 -12.69
N ARG A 175 -5.02 -19.23 -13.61
CA ARG A 175 -5.47 -19.88 -14.85
C ARG A 175 -4.37 -20.08 -15.87
N GLU A 176 -3.27 -19.33 -15.82
CA GLU A 176 -2.10 -19.60 -16.67
C GLU A 176 -1.48 -20.98 -16.41
N VAL A 177 -1.61 -21.50 -15.19
CA VAL A 177 -1.01 -22.78 -14.77
C VAL A 177 -2.04 -23.88 -14.49
N ASN A 178 -3.24 -23.51 -14.10
CA ASN A 178 -4.35 -24.45 -13.80
C ASN A 178 -5.68 -23.90 -14.29
N PRO A 179 -6.07 -24.21 -15.54
CA PRO A 179 -7.33 -23.72 -16.12
C PRO A 179 -8.59 -24.31 -15.46
N ASP A 180 -8.47 -25.38 -14.69
CA ASP A 180 -9.62 -26.03 -14.01
C ASP A 180 -9.84 -25.48 -12.59
N ALA A 181 -8.91 -24.66 -12.06
CA ALA A 181 -9.05 -24.09 -10.73
C ALA A 181 -10.05 -22.93 -10.70
N GLU A 182 -10.77 -22.83 -9.58
CA GLU A 182 -11.83 -21.84 -9.35
C GLU A 182 -11.60 -21.11 -8.03
N ILE A 183 -11.98 -19.84 -8.02
CA ILE A 183 -11.87 -18.97 -6.85
C ILE A 183 -13.25 -18.73 -6.27
N MET A 184 -13.45 -19.12 -5.01
CA MET A 184 -14.62 -18.79 -4.20
C MET A 184 -14.33 -17.51 -3.40
N VAL A 185 -15.13 -16.47 -3.61
CA VAL A 185 -14.91 -15.15 -2.99
C VAL A 185 -15.93 -14.89 -1.88
N ILE A 186 -15.45 -14.42 -0.72
CA ILE A 186 -16.30 -13.84 0.32
C ILE A 186 -15.91 -12.39 0.53
N TRP A 187 -16.87 -11.49 0.34
CA TRP A 187 -16.73 -10.07 0.64
C TRP A 187 -17.03 -9.82 2.12
N ALA A 188 -15.98 -9.52 2.89
CA ALA A 188 -16.08 -9.36 4.35
C ALA A 188 -16.70 -8.02 4.78
N ASN A 189 -16.77 -7.04 3.87
CA ASN A 189 -17.22 -5.68 4.16
C ASN A 189 -16.51 -5.07 5.37
N THR A 190 -15.20 -5.25 5.41
CA THR A 190 -14.28 -4.68 6.39
C THR A 190 -12.87 -4.69 5.83
N TRP A 191 -12.02 -3.76 6.27
CA TRP A 191 -10.58 -3.81 6.04
C TRP A 191 -9.89 -4.73 7.04
N GLU A 192 -10.29 -4.64 8.31
CA GLU A 192 -9.68 -5.36 9.41
C GLU A 192 -10.75 -5.76 10.43
N ASP A 193 -11.05 -7.07 10.49
CA ASP A 193 -11.96 -7.65 11.49
C ASP A 193 -11.60 -9.14 11.65
N PRO A 194 -10.82 -9.51 12.68
CA PRO A 194 -10.32 -10.87 12.83
C PRO A 194 -11.45 -11.91 12.99
N VAL A 195 -12.62 -11.51 13.48
CA VAL A 195 -13.78 -12.41 13.64
C VAL A 195 -14.41 -12.70 12.29
N LYS A 196 -14.73 -11.64 11.53
CA LYS A 196 -15.30 -11.80 10.17
C LYS A 196 -14.36 -12.55 9.24
N GLU A 197 -13.07 -12.24 9.28
CA GLU A 197 -12.06 -12.90 8.46
C GLU A 197 -11.92 -14.39 8.82
N ALA A 198 -11.88 -14.73 10.11
CA ALA A 198 -11.85 -16.12 10.56
C ALA A 198 -13.12 -16.88 10.16
N ASP A 199 -14.29 -16.27 10.26
CA ASP A 199 -15.55 -16.90 9.88
C ASP A 199 -15.65 -17.10 8.36
N ALA A 200 -15.24 -16.11 7.56
CA ALA A 200 -15.13 -16.25 6.12
C ALA A 200 -14.16 -17.40 5.74
N ALA A 201 -12.99 -17.46 6.38
CA ALA A 201 -12.02 -18.52 6.16
C ALA A 201 -12.60 -19.92 6.46
N LYS A 202 -13.29 -20.09 7.60
CA LYS A 202 -13.95 -21.35 7.95
C LYS A 202 -14.98 -21.77 6.91
N VAL A 203 -15.77 -20.83 6.39
CA VAL A 203 -16.76 -21.11 5.33
C VAL A 203 -16.07 -21.61 4.07
N LEU A 204 -15.02 -20.92 3.60
CA LEU A 204 -14.26 -21.30 2.42
C LEU A 204 -13.61 -22.69 2.58
N VAL A 205 -13.01 -22.96 3.72
CA VAL A 205 -12.46 -24.30 4.04
C VAL A 205 -13.53 -25.37 4.04
N ALA A 206 -14.71 -25.11 4.62
CA ALA A 206 -15.83 -26.04 4.61
C ALA A 206 -16.40 -26.32 3.18
N GLN A 207 -16.24 -25.38 2.26
CA GLN A 207 -16.59 -25.53 0.84
C GLN A 207 -15.51 -26.26 0.04
N GLY A 208 -14.38 -26.60 0.66
CA GLY A 208 -13.32 -27.40 0.08
C GLY A 208 -12.14 -26.60 -0.48
N ALA A 209 -12.01 -25.32 -0.13
CA ALA A 209 -10.80 -24.57 -0.44
C ALA A 209 -9.59 -25.20 0.27
N ASP A 210 -8.49 -25.39 -0.46
CA ASP A 210 -7.24 -25.94 0.08
C ASP A 210 -6.06 -24.97 -0.03
N VAL A 211 -6.24 -23.85 -0.73
CA VAL A 211 -5.34 -22.69 -0.74
C VAL A 211 -6.16 -21.43 -0.47
N MET A 212 -5.63 -20.53 0.39
CA MET A 212 -6.34 -19.36 0.86
C MET A 212 -5.60 -18.08 0.53
N ALA A 213 -6.33 -17.07 0.07
CA ALA A 213 -5.82 -15.72 -0.17
C ALA A 213 -6.74 -14.67 0.47
N GLN A 214 -6.21 -13.49 0.71
CA GLN A 214 -6.98 -12.37 1.30
C GLN A 214 -6.50 -11.02 0.81
N HIS A 215 -7.39 -10.03 0.91
CA HIS A 215 -7.08 -8.61 0.79
C HIS A 215 -7.50 -7.86 2.07
N THR A 216 -7.86 -8.57 3.12
CA THR A 216 -8.09 -8.08 4.47
C THR A 216 -6.81 -8.18 5.29
N ASP A 217 -6.72 -7.51 6.44
CA ASP A 217 -5.45 -7.16 7.06
C ASP A 217 -5.02 -8.06 8.21
N THR A 218 -5.93 -8.90 8.76
CA THR A 218 -5.56 -9.71 9.92
C THR A 218 -4.94 -11.06 9.52
N PRO A 219 -4.13 -11.70 10.39
CA PRO A 219 -3.62 -13.05 10.14
C PRO A 219 -4.67 -14.15 10.38
N ALA A 220 -5.93 -13.81 10.68
CA ALA A 220 -6.97 -14.77 11.06
C ALA A 220 -7.21 -15.84 10.00
N MET A 221 -7.24 -15.48 8.73
CA MET A 221 -7.37 -16.44 7.62
C MET A 221 -6.20 -17.43 7.61
N LEU A 222 -4.96 -16.95 7.71
CA LEU A 222 -3.77 -17.82 7.75
C LEU A 222 -3.76 -18.73 8.97
N GLN A 223 -4.21 -18.25 10.13
CA GLN A 223 -4.32 -19.08 11.34
C GLN A 223 -5.38 -20.20 11.20
N ILE A 224 -6.47 -19.95 10.45
CA ILE A 224 -7.45 -20.99 10.10
C ILE A 224 -6.83 -21.99 9.13
N ALA A 225 -6.11 -21.54 8.10
CA ALA A 225 -5.40 -22.40 7.17
C ALA A 225 -4.36 -23.28 7.90
N GLU A 226 -3.56 -22.71 8.80
CA GLU A 226 -2.59 -23.44 9.65
C GLU A 226 -3.24 -24.56 10.43
N LYS A 227 -4.35 -24.26 11.15
CA LYS A 227 -5.09 -25.25 11.93
C LYS A 227 -5.71 -26.35 11.09
N ALA A 228 -6.05 -26.05 9.85
CA ALA A 228 -6.62 -27.00 8.90
C ALA A 228 -5.58 -27.80 8.11
N GLY A 229 -4.27 -27.52 8.30
CA GLY A 229 -3.18 -28.12 7.50
C GLY A 229 -3.20 -27.70 6.03
N LEU A 230 -3.69 -26.50 5.75
CA LEU A 230 -3.83 -25.90 4.43
C LEU A 230 -2.76 -24.80 4.25
N HIS A 231 -2.75 -24.19 3.07
CA HIS A 231 -1.81 -23.13 2.73
C HIS A 231 -2.49 -21.81 2.44
N GLY A 232 -1.73 -20.70 2.53
CA GLY A 232 -2.25 -19.38 2.21
C GLY A 232 -1.17 -18.31 2.08
N PHE A 233 -1.60 -17.09 1.83
CA PHE A 233 -0.73 -15.95 1.58
C PHE A 233 -0.96 -14.84 2.60
N GLY A 234 0.13 -14.16 2.99
CA GLY A 234 0.05 -12.96 3.83
C GLY A 234 -0.23 -11.71 3.02
N GLN A 235 -0.70 -10.66 3.72
CA GLN A 235 -1.12 -9.39 3.17
C GLN A 235 -0.43 -8.22 3.86
N ALA A 236 -0.01 -7.22 3.08
CA ALA A 236 0.60 -5.95 3.46
C ALA A 236 1.91 -6.05 4.27
N SER A 237 2.09 -7.09 5.07
CA SER A 237 3.29 -7.39 5.85
C SER A 237 3.59 -8.88 5.83
N ASP A 238 4.80 -9.28 6.26
CA ASP A 238 5.11 -10.70 6.43
C ASP A 238 4.38 -11.27 7.66
N MET A 239 3.45 -12.18 7.41
CA MET A 239 2.60 -12.80 8.44
C MET A 239 3.10 -14.18 8.89
N LYS A 240 4.29 -14.62 8.47
CA LYS A 240 4.82 -15.97 8.76
C LYS A 240 4.77 -16.34 10.22
N LYS A 241 5.06 -15.42 11.13
CA LYS A 241 5.06 -15.69 12.58
C LYS A 241 3.70 -16.17 13.12
N PHE A 242 2.61 -15.89 12.43
CA PHE A 242 1.25 -16.28 12.81
C PHE A 242 0.82 -17.63 12.25
N ALA A 243 1.46 -18.08 11.15
CA ALA A 243 1.13 -19.32 10.47
C ALA A 243 2.37 -19.88 9.75
N PRO A 244 3.39 -20.36 10.53
CA PRO A 244 4.69 -20.72 9.99
C PRO A 244 4.68 -21.90 9.00
N ASN A 245 3.67 -22.78 9.05
CA ASN A 245 3.54 -23.92 8.15
C ASN A 245 2.51 -23.69 7.02
N ALA A 246 1.57 -22.75 7.19
CA ALA A 246 0.56 -22.44 6.18
C ALA A 246 1.03 -21.35 5.21
N GLN A 247 1.77 -20.34 5.67
CA GLN A 247 2.16 -19.25 4.80
C GLN A 247 3.12 -19.71 3.72
N LEU A 248 2.75 -19.47 2.46
CA LEU A 248 3.58 -19.68 1.27
C LEU A 248 4.52 -18.48 1.05
N PHE A 249 3.99 -17.29 1.07
CA PHE A 249 4.67 -16.00 1.14
C PHE A 249 3.66 -14.88 1.39
N SER A 250 4.16 -13.69 1.71
CA SER A 250 3.37 -12.46 1.84
C SER A 250 3.69 -11.48 0.71
N SER A 251 2.67 -10.76 0.28
CA SER A 251 2.82 -9.53 -0.52
C SER A 251 3.01 -8.37 0.45
N VAL A 252 4.22 -7.83 0.55
CA VAL A 252 4.63 -6.84 1.55
C VAL A 252 4.67 -5.46 0.91
N ASN A 253 4.05 -4.49 1.57
CA ASN A 253 4.00 -3.10 1.11
C ASN A 253 5.16 -2.31 1.74
N ASP A 254 6.06 -1.80 0.92
CA ASP A 254 7.10 -0.86 1.37
C ASP A 254 6.70 0.58 1.03
N TRP A 255 6.14 1.28 2.02
CA TRP A 255 5.75 2.67 1.90
C TRP A 255 6.89 3.65 2.14
N SER A 256 8.07 3.19 2.59
CA SER A 256 9.21 4.07 2.93
C SER A 256 9.69 4.85 1.71
N HIS A 257 9.81 4.18 0.56
CA HIS A 257 10.19 4.81 -0.71
C HIS A 257 9.25 5.95 -1.11
N TYR A 258 7.93 5.69 -0.99
CA TYR A 258 6.93 6.71 -1.28
C TYR A 258 7.04 7.92 -0.35
N TYR A 259 7.10 7.68 0.95
CA TYR A 259 7.16 8.75 1.93
C TYR A 259 8.44 9.57 1.85
N ILE A 260 9.59 8.92 1.67
CA ILE A 260 10.88 9.58 1.46
C ILE A 260 10.81 10.49 0.23
N GLU A 261 10.32 9.96 -0.90
CA GLU A 261 10.18 10.73 -2.14
C GLU A 261 9.32 11.99 -1.94
N LYS A 262 8.11 11.84 -1.35
CA LYS A 262 7.18 12.95 -1.19
C LYS A 262 7.68 14.01 -0.20
N ILE A 263 8.25 13.59 0.92
CA ILE A 263 8.82 14.51 1.91
C ILE A 263 10.03 15.25 1.32
N GLN A 264 10.91 14.56 0.58
CA GLN A 264 12.04 15.19 -0.10
C GLN A 264 11.56 16.23 -1.11
N GLN A 265 10.53 15.91 -1.92
CA GLN A 265 9.95 16.87 -2.88
C GLN A 265 9.39 18.12 -2.18
N VAL A 266 8.78 17.98 -1.00
CA VAL A 266 8.30 19.13 -0.22
C VAL A 266 9.47 19.97 0.30
N MET A 267 10.53 19.33 0.82
CA MET A 267 11.73 20.02 1.30
C MET A 267 12.45 20.79 0.19
N ASP A 268 12.48 20.22 -1.03
CA ASP A 268 13.14 20.82 -2.20
C ASP A 268 12.25 21.84 -2.94
N GLY A 269 10.97 21.97 -2.55
CA GLY A 269 10.00 22.83 -3.22
C GLY A 269 9.56 22.32 -4.60
N THR A 270 9.79 21.04 -4.90
CA THR A 270 9.44 20.39 -6.19
C THR A 270 8.17 19.57 -6.13
N TRP A 271 7.53 19.47 -4.95
CA TRP A 271 6.29 18.72 -4.79
C TRP A 271 5.18 19.28 -5.68
N SER A 272 4.47 18.38 -6.36
CA SER A 272 3.39 18.72 -7.28
C SER A 272 2.31 17.64 -7.26
N THR A 273 1.06 18.05 -7.50
CA THR A 273 -0.06 17.12 -7.75
C THR A 273 -0.11 16.64 -9.19
N GLY A 274 0.82 17.11 -10.02
CA GLY A 274 0.78 16.97 -11.46
C GLY A 274 -0.26 17.90 -12.10
N GLU A 275 0.02 18.35 -13.31
CA GLU A 275 -0.88 19.17 -14.10
C GLU A 275 -1.37 18.38 -15.32
N GLY A 276 -2.62 18.57 -15.70
CA GLY A 276 -3.18 18.04 -16.94
C GLY A 276 -4.64 17.59 -16.80
N PRO A 277 -5.33 17.45 -17.93
CA PRO A 277 -6.68 16.91 -17.97
C PRO A 277 -6.73 15.41 -17.62
N ASP A 278 -5.59 14.75 -17.67
CA ASP A 278 -5.43 13.37 -17.28
C ASP A 278 -5.36 13.29 -15.75
N HIS A 279 -6.40 12.69 -15.14
CA HIS A 279 -6.46 12.47 -13.69
C HIS A 279 -5.36 11.54 -13.15
N TRP A 280 -4.49 11.03 -14.02
CA TRP A 280 -3.29 10.26 -13.68
C TRP A 280 -2.06 11.11 -13.44
N ALA A 281 -1.96 12.27 -14.09
CA ALA A 281 -0.81 13.14 -13.90
C ALA A 281 -0.68 13.53 -12.41
N GLY A 282 0.44 13.20 -11.79
CA GLY A 282 0.70 13.45 -10.37
C GLY A 282 0.30 12.33 -9.40
N ASN A 283 -0.38 11.28 -9.85
CA ASN A 283 -0.52 10.08 -9.04
C ASN A 283 0.80 9.29 -9.04
N THR A 284 1.16 8.75 -7.89
CA THR A 284 2.26 7.80 -7.78
C THR A 284 1.68 6.39 -7.68
N TRP A 285 2.01 5.53 -8.64
CA TRP A 285 1.56 4.14 -8.65
C TRP A 285 2.68 3.24 -9.13
N LYS A 286 3.44 2.74 -8.19
CA LYS A 286 4.64 1.92 -8.42
C LYS A 286 4.43 0.52 -7.85
N GLY A 287 5.24 -0.43 -8.28
CA GLY A 287 5.08 -1.83 -7.96
C GLY A 287 6.38 -2.53 -7.59
N MET A 288 6.50 -3.79 -8.02
CA MET A 288 7.66 -4.64 -7.72
C MET A 288 8.95 -4.12 -8.36
N ALA A 289 8.87 -3.56 -9.57
CA ALA A 289 10.04 -3.02 -10.28
C ALA A 289 10.68 -1.79 -9.59
N ASP A 290 9.95 -1.16 -8.67
CA ASP A 290 10.38 0.04 -7.93
C ASP A 290 10.57 -0.22 -6.42
N ASP A 291 10.55 -1.49 -5.98
CA ASP A 291 10.64 -1.92 -4.58
C ASP A 291 9.50 -1.40 -3.66
N TYR A 292 8.36 -0.97 -4.23
CA TYR A 292 7.17 -0.58 -3.46
C TYR A 292 6.35 -1.78 -2.99
N LEU A 293 6.42 -2.87 -3.76
CA LEU A 293 5.83 -4.15 -3.43
C LEU A 293 6.92 -5.20 -3.41
N VAL A 294 7.10 -5.86 -2.28
CA VAL A 294 8.11 -6.89 -2.08
C VAL A 294 7.43 -8.21 -1.74
N LEU A 295 7.93 -9.31 -2.26
CA LEU A 295 7.46 -10.63 -1.86
C LEU A 295 8.37 -11.19 -0.76
N SER A 296 7.78 -11.66 0.33
CA SER A 296 8.55 -12.31 1.39
C SER A 296 9.13 -13.66 0.91
N ALA A 297 9.94 -14.32 1.73
CA ALA A 297 10.53 -15.60 1.37
C ALA A 297 9.48 -16.62 0.92
N PHE A 298 9.74 -17.32 -0.19
CA PHE A 298 8.91 -18.42 -0.68
C PHE A 298 9.19 -19.68 0.13
N GLU A 299 8.19 -20.15 0.86
CA GLU A 299 8.31 -21.25 1.82
C GLU A 299 7.12 -22.20 1.72
N ASN A 300 7.20 -23.36 2.36
CA ASN A 300 6.14 -24.36 2.45
C ASN A 300 5.59 -24.81 1.07
N MET A 301 6.41 -24.76 0.03
CA MET A 301 6.06 -25.15 -1.33
C MET A 301 7.17 -26.00 -2.00
N PRO A 302 6.83 -26.86 -2.99
CA PRO A 302 7.80 -27.57 -3.80
C PRO A 302 8.76 -26.66 -4.58
N ALA A 303 9.92 -27.17 -4.93
CA ALA A 303 10.95 -26.38 -5.61
C ALA A 303 10.53 -25.88 -7.00
N ASP A 304 9.74 -26.62 -7.74
CA ASP A 304 9.18 -26.25 -9.03
C ASP A 304 8.15 -25.12 -8.89
N VAL A 305 7.32 -25.13 -7.84
CA VAL A 305 6.38 -24.04 -7.52
C VAL A 305 7.15 -22.78 -7.16
N LYS A 306 8.20 -22.90 -6.33
CA LYS A 306 9.07 -21.77 -6.00
C LYS A 306 9.72 -21.16 -7.25
N ALA A 307 10.26 -21.99 -8.12
CA ALA A 307 10.86 -21.53 -9.37
C ALA A 307 9.84 -20.82 -10.30
N ALA A 308 8.58 -21.29 -10.32
CA ALA A 308 7.52 -20.64 -11.05
C ALA A 308 7.17 -19.27 -10.46
N ALA A 309 7.11 -19.14 -9.12
CA ALA A 309 6.90 -17.88 -8.42
C ALA A 309 8.01 -16.86 -8.71
N GLU A 310 9.28 -17.28 -8.60
CA GLU A 310 10.45 -16.44 -8.92
C GLU A 310 10.44 -15.96 -10.37
N LYS A 311 10.08 -16.85 -11.31
CA LYS A 311 9.95 -16.50 -12.73
C LYS A 311 8.81 -15.50 -12.97
N ALA A 312 7.68 -15.66 -12.28
CA ALA A 312 6.55 -14.74 -12.39
C ALA A 312 6.89 -13.36 -11.84
N ALA A 313 7.57 -13.30 -10.68
CA ALA A 313 8.06 -12.06 -10.11
C ALA A 313 9.00 -11.32 -11.08
N ALA A 314 10.03 -12.00 -11.60
CA ALA A 314 10.96 -11.43 -12.56
C ALA A 314 10.28 -10.98 -13.87
N LYS A 315 9.22 -11.67 -14.32
CA LYS A 315 8.41 -11.26 -15.48
C LYS A 315 7.72 -9.92 -15.25
N ILE A 316 7.19 -9.70 -14.04
CA ILE A 316 6.53 -8.42 -13.66
C ILE A 316 7.57 -7.31 -13.52
N GLU A 317 8.68 -7.54 -12.83
CA GLU A 317 9.79 -6.59 -12.69
C GLU A 317 10.37 -6.20 -14.05
N GLY A 318 10.32 -7.11 -15.03
CA GLY A 318 10.63 -6.85 -16.43
C GLY A 318 9.59 -6.07 -17.23
N GLY A 319 8.52 -5.58 -16.59
CA GLY A 319 7.49 -4.73 -17.22
C GLY A 319 6.32 -5.50 -17.86
N TYR A 320 6.09 -6.76 -17.48
CA TYR A 320 4.93 -7.50 -17.97
C TYR A 320 3.62 -6.89 -17.45
N ASN A 321 2.73 -6.55 -18.40
CA ASN A 321 1.38 -6.08 -18.04
C ASN A 321 0.43 -7.30 -17.92
N ILE A 322 0.01 -7.59 -16.70
CA ILE A 322 -0.87 -8.71 -16.35
C ILE A 322 -2.23 -8.61 -17.07
N PHE A 323 -2.72 -7.38 -17.29
CA PHE A 323 -4.00 -7.13 -17.92
C PHE A 323 -3.92 -6.97 -19.43
N THR A 324 -3.01 -7.72 -20.07
CA THR A 324 -2.92 -7.83 -21.54
C THR A 324 -3.84 -8.96 -22.02
N GLY A 325 -4.67 -8.66 -23.00
CA GLY A 325 -5.69 -9.58 -23.53
C GLY A 325 -5.11 -10.70 -24.42
N PRO A 326 -5.88 -11.74 -24.68
CA PRO A 326 -7.34 -11.77 -24.43
C PRO A 326 -7.68 -12.12 -22.96
N ILE A 327 -8.54 -11.31 -22.33
CA ILE A 327 -9.08 -11.60 -21.00
C ILE A 327 -10.60 -11.76 -21.15
N LYS A 328 -11.14 -12.82 -20.55
CA LYS A 328 -12.58 -13.07 -20.46
C LYS A 328 -13.09 -12.80 -19.05
N ASP A 329 -14.34 -12.39 -18.95
CA ASP A 329 -15.05 -12.39 -17.69
C ASP A 329 -15.49 -13.83 -17.32
N ASN A 330 -16.04 -14.00 -16.11
CA ASN A 330 -16.52 -15.28 -15.62
C ASN A 330 -17.81 -15.78 -16.31
N LYS A 331 -18.37 -15.01 -17.25
CA LYS A 331 -19.49 -15.37 -18.11
C LYS A 331 -19.02 -15.74 -19.52
N GLY A 332 -17.71 -15.70 -19.79
CA GLY A 332 -17.07 -16.02 -21.06
C GLY A 332 -17.01 -14.87 -22.07
N ASN A 333 -17.45 -13.65 -21.72
CA ASN A 333 -17.35 -12.50 -22.60
C ASN A 333 -15.92 -11.97 -22.63
N VAL A 334 -15.42 -11.56 -23.80
CA VAL A 334 -14.10 -10.95 -23.93
C VAL A 334 -14.18 -9.48 -23.43
N VAL A 335 -13.49 -9.19 -22.34
CA VAL A 335 -13.41 -7.85 -21.73
C VAL A 335 -12.14 -7.09 -22.13
N VAL A 336 -11.07 -7.81 -22.47
CA VAL A 336 -9.86 -7.25 -23.08
C VAL A 336 -9.53 -8.10 -24.31
N LYS A 337 -9.46 -7.49 -25.49
CA LYS A 337 -9.21 -8.22 -26.75
C LYS A 337 -7.73 -8.60 -26.88
N ALA A 338 -7.44 -9.59 -27.70
CA ALA A 338 -6.07 -9.96 -28.01
C ALA A 338 -5.25 -8.77 -28.55
N GLY A 339 -4.08 -8.53 -27.97
CA GLY A 339 -3.19 -7.43 -28.32
C GLY A 339 -3.56 -6.07 -27.70
N GLU A 340 -4.68 -5.97 -26.96
CA GLU A 340 -5.03 -4.82 -26.15
C GLU A 340 -4.57 -5.03 -24.69
N ALA A 341 -4.41 -3.96 -23.93
CA ALA A 341 -4.14 -4.00 -22.50
C ALA A 341 -4.99 -2.94 -21.77
N LEU A 342 -5.39 -3.22 -20.54
CA LEU A 342 -5.99 -2.19 -19.70
C LEU A 342 -4.92 -1.17 -19.33
N ASN A 343 -5.26 0.10 -19.45
CA ASN A 343 -4.42 1.20 -19.02
C ASN A 343 -4.60 1.48 -17.52
N ASP A 344 -3.69 2.27 -16.97
CA ASP A 344 -3.72 2.63 -15.54
C ASP A 344 -5.03 3.33 -15.14
N GLY A 345 -5.63 4.16 -16.02
CA GLY A 345 -6.91 4.82 -15.76
C GLY A 345 -8.03 3.82 -15.51
N THR A 346 -8.20 2.87 -16.41
CA THR A 346 -9.20 1.81 -16.27
C THR A 346 -8.95 0.94 -15.05
N LEU A 347 -7.70 0.56 -14.81
CA LEU A 347 -7.36 -0.23 -13.63
C LEU A 347 -7.69 0.50 -12.34
N TRP A 348 -7.40 1.79 -12.26
CA TRP A 348 -7.55 2.56 -11.04
C TRP A 348 -9.01 2.80 -10.64
N SER A 349 -9.92 3.04 -11.60
CA SER A 349 -11.28 3.50 -11.31
C SER A 349 -12.40 2.69 -11.94
N ASP A 350 -12.14 1.92 -13.01
CA ASP A 350 -13.21 1.38 -13.86
C ASP A 350 -13.17 -0.14 -14.05
N ILE A 351 -12.32 -0.87 -13.31
CA ILE A 351 -12.21 -2.33 -13.38
C ILE A 351 -13.31 -3.00 -12.55
N PHE A 352 -14.48 -3.20 -13.15
CA PHE A 352 -15.63 -3.83 -12.52
C PHE A 352 -16.08 -5.07 -13.32
N PHE A 353 -15.32 -6.15 -13.19
CA PHE A 353 -15.68 -7.47 -13.70
C PHE A 353 -15.00 -8.56 -12.87
N TYR A 354 -15.51 -9.78 -12.93
CA TYR A 354 -14.81 -10.96 -12.48
C TYR A 354 -14.14 -11.63 -13.67
N ALA A 355 -12.85 -11.84 -13.60
CA ALA A 355 -12.12 -12.63 -14.60
C ALA A 355 -12.56 -14.11 -14.56
N GLU A 356 -12.34 -14.79 -15.67
CA GLU A 356 -12.59 -16.23 -15.79
C GLU A 356 -11.90 -17.01 -14.66
N GLY A 357 -12.63 -17.96 -14.03
CA GLY A 357 -12.18 -18.71 -12.86
C GLY A 357 -12.71 -18.17 -11.52
N ILE A 358 -13.26 -16.96 -11.47
CA ILE A 358 -13.90 -16.43 -10.26
C ILE A 358 -15.38 -16.83 -10.25
N GLN A 359 -15.82 -17.46 -9.18
CA GLN A 359 -17.21 -17.92 -9.03
C GLN A 359 -18.16 -16.81 -8.56
N GLY A 360 -19.43 -16.94 -8.92
CA GLY A 360 -20.53 -16.11 -8.42
C GLY A 360 -20.73 -14.81 -9.19
N GLU A 361 -21.59 -13.97 -8.64
CA GLU A 361 -21.90 -12.64 -9.17
C GLU A 361 -21.18 -11.55 -8.36
N MET A 362 -20.85 -10.45 -9.02
CA MET A 362 -20.31 -9.29 -8.31
C MET A 362 -21.34 -8.77 -7.30
N PRO A 363 -20.90 -8.28 -6.13
CA PRO A 363 -21.78 -7.54 -5.24
C PRO A 363 -22.44 -6.35 -5.96
N GLY A 364 -23.74 -6.15 -5.73
CA GLY A 364 -24.51 -5.07 -6.34
C GLY A 364 -24.27 -3.73 -5.63
#